data_518c992fd8b614506646a3079ac8fe85
#
_entry.id   518c992fd8b614506646a3079ac8fe85
#
_cell.length_a   1.000
_cell.length_b   1.000
_cell.length_c   1.000
_cell.angle_alpha   90.00
_cell.angle_beta   90.00
_cell.angle_gamma   90.00
#
_symmetry.space_group_name_H-M   'P 1'
#
loop_
_entity.id
_entity.type
_entity.pdbx_description
1 polymer ?
#
loop_
_entity_poly.entity_id
_entity_poly.type
_entity_poly.pdbx_seq_one_letter_code
_entity_poly.pdbx_strand_id
1 'polypeptide(L)'
;MKKTIYLFAIYCGTLLAQSPSYYENLQQLTGDALEDALHELIKDHSEFSYSSAKQILKDSDQDPNNTDNVILVYKETSIPKSNFASNNQADYWNREHVWAKSHGNFTNYGDLGAYSDAHNLKPCDASINSARGYKDFDNGGSQNNEATNCYATNTTWEPGDNVKGDVARIIFYMHTRYSGNGEPNLNIVDFTPTFPNSQMGKLSTLLAWNELDPVDAFERRRNDVIYGWQNNRNPFVDYPELANRIWGEAQPNSVQFVDVNLANAAPNETDTQTVNAEIMYGTSIELDVVLTWGTSWYNLNNEVQMTNVDNLWSASIPAQVAGADVKYKIVAQAGSYENSFYGNYEVTLNPFQGQITSIQSIQGTTNDSPFAGQTVSTTGIVTGTFGNSFYIQN
;
A
#
# COMPACT_ATOMS: atom_id res chain seq x y z
N MET A 1 11.76 51.69 -4.67
CA MET A 1 12.41 50.45 -4.21
C MET A 1 11.47 49.29 -4.45
N LYS A 2 11.88 48.27 -5.23
CA LYS A 2 11.08 47.11 -5.48
C LYS A 2 11.02 46.28 -4.20
N LYS A 3 9.80 46.06 -3.65
CA LYS A 3 9.60 45.20 -2.48
C LYS A 3 9.65 43.74 -2.98
N THR A 4 10.65 42.99 -2.56
CA THR A 4 10.74 41.55 -2.86
C THR A 4 10.04 40.82 -1.73
N ILE A 5 8.91 40.22 -2.03
CA ILE A 5 8.19 39.27 -1.15
C ILE A 5 8.77 37.89 -1.47
N TYR A 6 9.41 37.27 -0.52
CA TYR A 6 9.82 35.86 -0.64
C TYR A 6 8.62 34.98 -0.31
N LEU A 7 8.06 34.37 -1.36
CA LEU A 7 7.05 33.31 -1.22
C LEU A 7 7.80 31.98 -1.24
N PHE A 8 7.76 31.26 -0.15
CA PHE A 8 8.06 29.83 -0.17
C PHE A 8 6.84 29.13 -0.75
N ALA A 9 6.86 28.82 -2.03
CA ALA A 9 5.95 27.84 -2.58
C ALA A 9 6.42 26.46 -2.09
N ILE A 10 5.80 25.97 -1.04
CA ILE A 10 5.90 24.56 -0.70
C ILE A 10 5.16 23.84 -1.82
N TYR A 11 5.88 23.19 -2.71
CA TYR A 11 5.31 22.21 -3.64
C TYR A 11 4.91 21.03 -2.76
N CYS A 12 3.68 21.05 -2.27
CA CYS A 12 3.05 19.89 -1.69
C CYS A 12 2.82 18.91 -2.85
N GLY A 13 3.80 18.07 -3.10
CA GLY A 13 3.56 16.84 -3.85
C GLY A 13 2.60 16.05 -2.95
N THR A 14 1.34 16.02 -3.32
CA THR A 14 0.37 15.12 -2.71
C THR A 14 0.83 13.69 -2.97
N LEU A 15 1.62 13.13 -2.08
CA LEU A 15 1.56 11.72 -1.81
C LEU A 15 0.14 11.51 -1.30
N LEU A 16 -0.74 11.08 -2.18
CA LEU A 16 -2.12 10.75 -1.84
C LEU A 16 -2.05 9.59 -0.85
N ALA A 17 -1.99 9.93 0.43
CA ALA A 17 -2.31 9.00 1.48
C ALA A 17 -3.64 8.36 1.13
N GLN A 18 -3.77 7.06 1.36
CA GLN A 18 -4.99 6.33 1.12
C GLN A 18 -6.11 7.01 1.91
N SER A 19 -6.95 7.75 1.20
CA SER A 19 -8.20 8.23 1.76
C SER A 19 -9.06 7.01 2.08
N PRO A 20 -9.78 6.97 3.21
CA PRO A 20 -10.86 6.01 3.41
C PRO A 20 -11.81 5.91 2.21
N SER A 21 -11.92 6.99 1.43
CA SER A 21 -12.65 7.03 0.16
C SER A 21 -12.13 6.12 -0.95
N TYR A 22 -10.86 5.63 -0.91
CA TYR A 22 -10.36 4.74 -1.96
C TYR A 22 -11.10 3.40 -2.01
N TYR A 23 -11.52 2.87 -0.85
CA TYR A 23 -12.26 1.62 -0.72
C TYR A 23 -13.72 1.81 -0.30
N GLU A 24 -14.31 2.99 -0.53
CA GLU A 24 -15.72 3.25 -0.25
C GLU A 24 -16.62 2.22 -0.95
N ASN A 25 -17.66 1.78 -0.23
CA ASN A 25 -18.70 0.85 -0.69
C ASN A 25 -18.31 -0.63 -0.85
N LEU A 26 -17.16 -1.08 -0.33
CA LEU A 26 -16.78 -2.49 -0.36
C LEU A 26 -17.24 -3.29 0.87
N GLN A 27 -17.66 -2.63 1.95
CA GLN A 27 -17.88 -3.23 3.28
C GLN A 27 -18.96 -4.33 3.28
N GLN A 28 -20.00 -4.18 2.44
CA GLN A 28 -21.14 -5.11 2.38
C GLN A 28 -20.96 -6.22 1.32
N LEU A 29 -19.90 -6.19 0.53
CA LEU A 29 -19.70 -7.09 -0.60
C LEU A 29 -18.90 -8.33 -0.18
N THR A 30 -19.22 -9.48 -0.78
CA THR A 30 -18.49 -10.75 -0.63
C THR A 30 -18.49 -11.52 -1.94
N GLY A 31 -17.61 -12.52 -2.09
CA GLY A 31 -17.53 -13.35 -3.28
C GLY A 31 -17.32 -12.54 -4.55
N ASP A 32 -17.93 -12.99 -5.65
CA ASP A 32 -17.78 -12.40 -6.99
C ASP A 32 -18.11 -10.88 -7.01
N ALA A 33 -19.13 -10.45 -6.26
CA ALA A 33 -19.50 -9.03 -6.22
C ALA A 33 -18.41 -8.14 -5.59
N LEU A 34 -17.67 -8.64 -4.59
CA LEU A 34 -16.54 -7.95 -4.00
C LEU A 34 -15.35 -7.98 -4.97
N GLU A 35 -15.09 -9.09 -5.61
CA GLU A 35 -14.03 -9.23 -6.59
C GLU A 35 -14.20 -8.28 -7.77
N ASP A 36 -15.41 -8.22 -8.35
CA ASP A 36 -15.76 -7.28 -9.43
C ASP A 36 -15.56 -5.82 -9.00
N ALA A 37 -15.97 -5.46 -7.79
CA ALA A 37 -15.81 -4.10 -7.27
C ALA A 37 -14.33 -3.74 -7.05
N LEU A 38 -13.52 -4.68 -6.59
CA LEU A 38 -12.07 -4.50 -6.46
C LEU A 38 -11.39 -4.40 -7.83
N HIS A 39 -11.80 -5.24 -8.80
CA HIS A 39 -11.32 -5.13 -10.18
C HIS A 39 -11.56 -3.72 -10.75
N GLU A 40 -12.78 -3.22 -10.65
CA GLU A 40 -13.14 -1.86 -11.12
C GLU A 40 -12.30 -0.77 -10.46
N LEU A 41 -11.94 -0.96 -9.18
CA LEU A 41 -11.13 -0.01 -8.43
C LEU A 41 -9.65 0.02 -8.88
N ILE A 42 -9.07 -1.13 -9.24
CA ILE A 42 -7.63 -1.27 -9.47
C ILE A 42 -7.24 -1.42 -10.95
N LYS A 43 -8.21 -1.53 -11.87
CA LYS A 43 -7.96 -1.82 -13.30
C LYS A 43 -7.25 -0.69 -14.04
N ASP A 44 -7.57 0.56 -13.71
CA ASP A 44 -7.07 1.74 -14.42
C ASP A 44 -5.79 2.27 -13.74
N HIS A 45 -4.68 1.57 -13.92
CA HIS A 45 -3.39 2.00 -13.37
C HIS A 45 -2.49 2.61 -14.45
N SER A 46 -1.50 3.41 -14.01
CA SER A 46 -0.48 3.95 -14.90
C SER A 46 0.50 2.84 -15.30
N GLU A 47 0.58 2.54 -16.58
CA GLU A 47 1.46 1.51 -17.11
C GLU A 47 2.87 2.04 -17.36
N PHE A 48 3.87 1.25 -17.04
CA PHE A 48 5.28 1.53 -17.28
C PHE A 48 5.92 0.43 -18.11
N SER A 49 6.96 0.78 -18.86
CA SER A 49 7.72 -0.23 -19.61
C SER A 49 8.41 -1.21 -18.65
N TYR A 50 8.62 -2.43 -19.11
CA TYR A 50 9.38 -3.43 -18.35
C TYR A 50 10.78 -2.92 -17.95
N SER A 51 11.39 -2.05 -18.77
CA SER A 51 12.65 -1.39 -18.44
C SER A 51 12.50 -0.44 -17.24
N SER A 52 11.42 0.34 -17.19
CA SER A 52 11.13 1.28 -16.11
C SER A 52 10.78 0.58 -14.80
N ALA A 53 10.14 -0.59 -14.85
CA ALA A 53 9.81 -1.41 -13.68
C ALA A 53 11.05 -1.71 -12.81
N LYS A 54 12.25 -1.79 -13.40
CA LYS A 54 13.48 -1.95 -12.63
C LYS A 54 13.73 -0.79 -11.65
N GLN A 55 13.39 0.45 -12.03
CA GLN A 55 13.54 1.58 -11.12
C GLN A 55 12.48 1.54 -10.03
N ILE A 56 11.25 1.19 -10.38
CA ILE A 56 10.16 1.04 -9.40
C ILE A 56 10.57 0.01 -8.33
N LEU A 57 11.12 -1.14 -8.73
CA LEU A 57 11.58 -2.16 -7.77
C LEU A 57 12.75 -1.70 -6.88
N LYS A 58 13.65 -0.84 -7.40
CA LYS A 58 14.71 -0.25 -6.59
C LYS A 58 14.18 0.67 -5.48
N ASP A 59 13.03 1.26 -5.71
CA ASP A 59 12.39 2.18 -4.77
C ASP A 59 11.45 1.39 -3.83
N SER A 60 10.61 0.50 -4.36
CA SER A 60 9.60 -0.25 -3.61
C SER A 60 10.21 -1.33 -2.71
N ASP A 61 11.22 -2.03 -3.21
CA ASP A 61 11.87 -3.15 -2.50
C ASP A 61 13.23 -2.75 -1.90
N GLN A 62 13.43 -1.43 -1.65
CA GLN A 62 14.62 -0.90 -0.98
C GLN A 62 14.75 -1.45 0.43
N ASP A 63 15.96 -1.88 0.79
CA ASP A 63 16.28 -2.29 2.15
C ASP A 63 16.13 -1.09 3.12
N PRO A 64 15.29 -1.18 4.14
CA PRO A 64 15.10 -0.10 5.13
C PRO A 64 16.35 0.21 5.95
N ASN A 65 17.29 -0.75 6.05
CA ASN A 65 18.54 -0.60 6.79
C ASN A 65 19.72 -0.16 5.91
N ASN A 66 19.59 -0.28 4.58
CA ASN A 66 20.60 0.15 3.61
C ASN A 66 19.97 0.60 2.29
N THR A 67 19.77 1.89 2.13
CA THR A 67 19.07 2.47 0.99
C THR A 67 19.74 2.26 -0.38
N ASP A 68 20.99 1.80 -0.42
CA ASP A 68 21.69 1.42 -1.65
C ASP A 68 21.39 -0.02 -2.11
N ASN A 69 20.65 -0.78 -1.29
CA ASN A 69 20.32 -2.17 -1.52
C ASN A 69 18.82 -2.39 -1.82
N VAL A 70 18.50 -3.56 -2.37
CA VAL A 70 17.16 -4.15 -2.45
C VAL A 70 17.12 -5.44 -1.65
N ILE A 71 15.93 -5.81 -1.15
CA ILE A 71 15.67 -7.11 -0.54
C ILE A 71 15.19 -8.09 -1.61
N LEU A 72 15.79 -9.27 -1.66
CA LEU A 72 15.43 -10.34 -2.60
C LEU A 72 14.33 -11.23 -2.04
N VAL A 73 13.28 -11.48 -2.84
CA VAL A 73 12.05 -12.16 -2.39
C VAL A 73 12.30 -13.54 -1.77
N TYR A 74 12.95 -14.46 -2.45
CA TYR A 74 13.08 -15.85 -1.96
C TYR A 74 14.30 -16.11 -1.09
N LYS A 75 15.36 -15.33 -1.27
CA LYS A 75 16.56 -15.41 -0.41
C LYS A 75 16.46 -14.54 0.84
N GLU A 76 15.56 -13.57 0.86
CA GLU A 76 15.37 -12.60 1.95
C GLU A 76 16.67 -11.85 2.31
N THR A 77 17.56 -11.70 1.33
CA THR A 77 18.88 -11.08 1.51
C THR A 77 18.94 -9.71 0.87
N SER A 78 19.71 -8.82 1.50
CA SER A 78 19.98 -7.46 1.03
C SER A 78 21.18 -7.45 0.10
N ILE A 79 21.01 -6.96 -1.14
CA ILE A 79 22.11 -6.81 -2.10
C ILE A 79 22.09 -5.45 -2.80
N PRO A 80 23.24 -4.95 -3.29
CA PRO A 80 23.29 -3.65 -3.95
C PRO A 80 22.33 -3.52 -5.13
N LYS A 81 21.62 -2.40 -5.22
CA LYS A 81 20.75 -2.04 -6.36
C LYS A 81 21.46 -2.09 -7.71
N SER A 82 22.80 -1.93 -7.71
CA SER A 82 23.66 -2.02 -8.90
C SER A 82 23.86 -3.44 -9.40
N ASN A 83 23.70 -4.46 -8.54
CA ASN A 83 23.91 -5.88 -8.88
C ASN A 83 22.73 -6.45 -9.67
N PHE A 84 22.37 -5.79 -10.76
CA PHE A 84 21.30 -6.21 -11.67
C PHE A 84 21.86 -7.04 -12.80
N ALA A 85 21.31 -8.24 -13.02
CA ALA A 85 21.68 -9.12 -14.12
C ALA A 85 20.50 -9.35 -15.08
N SER A 86 20.83 -9.61 -16.34
CA SER A 86 19.88 -10.06 -17.36
C SER A 86 19.94 -11.58 -17.61
N ASN A 87 20.80 -12.28 -16.90
CA ASN A 87 21.05 -13.72 -17.01
C ASN A 87 20.88 -14.41 -15.66
N ASN A 88 21.11 -15.73 -15.60
CA ASN A 88 20.94 -16.57 -14.42
C ASN A 88 22.16 -16.54 -13.45
N GLN A 89 22.75 -15.38 -13.23
CA GLN A 89 23.92 -15.22 -12.40
C GLN A 89 23.52 -15.14 -10.92
N ALA A 90 24.07 -16.05 -10.10
CA ALA A 90 23.90 -16.01 -8.65
C ALA A 90 24.48 -14.71 -8.06
N ASP A 91 23.93 -14.26 -6.92
CA ASP A 91 24.27 -13.01 -6.22
C ASP A 91 24.07 -11.73 -7.04
N TYR A 92 23.34 -11.84 -8.15
CA TYR A 92 22.78 -10.72 -8.91
C TYR A 92 21.26 -10.85 -8.98
N TRP A 93 20.57 -9.73 -8.95
CA TRP A 93 19.12 -9.76 -9.00
C TRP A 93 18.57 -9.45 -10.38
N ASN A 94 17.44 -10.04 -10.66
CA ASN A 94 16.59 -9.69 -11.80
C ASN A 94 15.12 -9.54 -11.34
N ARG A 95 14.22 -9.35 -12.30
CA ARG A 95 12.79 -9.19 -12.02
C ARG A 95 12.11 -10.56 -12.07
N GLU A 96 11.69 -11.03 -10.90
CA GLU A 96 10.79 -12.16 -10.78
C GLU A 96 9.38 -11.73 -11.12
N HIS A 97 8.70 -12.49 -11.97
CA HIS A 97 7.25 -12.44 -12.12
C HIS A 97 6.65 -13.45 -11.17
N VAL A 98 6.08 -13.01 -10.05
CA VAL A 98 5.49 -13.91 -9.04
C VAL A 98 4.35 -14.72 -9.67
N TRP A 99 3.40 -14.09 -10.35
CA TRP A 99 2.60 -14.78 -11.37
C TRP A 99 3.47 -14.96 -12.61
N ALA A 100 3.92 -16.19 -12.83
CA ALA A 100 4.85 -16.46 -13.92
C ALA A 100 4.30 -16.01 -15.29
N LYS A 101 5.06 -15.19 -16.00
CA LYS A 101 4.63 -14.63 -17.29
C LYS A 101 4.20 -15.68 -18.32
N SER A 102 4.73 -16.88 -18.23
CA SER A 102 4.38 -18.00 -19.13
C SER A 102 3.00 -18.58 -18.84
N HIS A 103 2.49 -18.50 -17.59
CA HIS A 103 1.12 -18.88 -17.27
C HIS A 103 0.08 -17.90 -17.81
N GLY A 104 0.42 -16.61 -17.88
CA GLY A 104 -0.47 -15.60 -18.45
C GLY A 104 -0.25 -15.30 -19.93
N ASN A 105 0.79 -15.89 -20.55
CA ASN A 105 1.23 -15.52 -21.89
C ASN A 105 1.43 -14.01 -22.06
N PHE A 106 1.98 -13.33 -21.04
CA PHE A 106 2.03 -11.86 -20.94
C PHE A 106 2.66 -11.21 -22.18
N THR A 107 3.64 -11.86 -22.81
CA THR A 107 4.28 -11.36 -24.04
C THR A 107 3.34 -11.20 -25.22
N ASN A 108 2.18 -11.85 -25.23
CA ASN A 108 1.16 -11.70 -26.27
C ASN A 108 0.40 -10.36 -26.15
N TYR A 109 0.49 -9.71 -24.99
CA TYR A 109 -0.18 -8.45 -24.67
C TYR A 109 0.78 -7.24 -24.69
N GLY A 110 2.04 -7.46 -25.07
CA GLY A 110 3.08 -6.41 -25.15
C GLY A 110 3.96 -6.32 -23.89
N ASP A 111 4.69 -5.22 -23.80
CA ASP A 111 5.66 -4.97 -22.71
C ASP A 111 5.06 -4.14 -21.56
N LEU A 112 3.77 -3.83 -21.61
CA LEU A 112 3.01 -3.06 -20.62
C LEU A 112 2.01 -3.97 -19.90
N GLY A 113 1.25 -3.42 -19.00
CA GLY A 113 0.22 -4.14 -18.23
C GLY A 113 0.83 -5.27 -17.38
N ALA A 114 0.27 -6.47 -17.45
CA ALA A 114 0.66 -7.61 -16.63
C ALA A 114 2.15 -7.99 -16.73
N TYR A 115 2.81 -7.68 -17.86
CA TYR A 115 4.23 -7.95 -18.05
C TYR A 115 5.14 -7.04 -17.24
N SER A 116 4.70 -5.83 -16.93
CA SER A 116 5.50 -4.81 -16.25
C SER A 116 4.88 -4.28 -14.97
N ASP A 117 3.75 -4.84 -14.54
CA ASP A 117 3.08 -4.46 -13.31
C ASP A 117 3.99 -4.67 -12.09
N ALA A 118 4.30 -3.58 -11.38
CA ALA A 118 5.21 -3.60 -10.26
C ALA A 118 4.66 -4.40 -9.06
N HIS A 119 3.33 -4.55 -8.94
CA HIS A 119 2.74 -5.42 -7.91
C HIS A 119 3.08 -6.89 -8.15
N ASN A 120 3.20 -7.32 -9.42
CA ASN A 120 3.61 -8.69 -9.77
C ASN A 120 5.12 -8.91 -9.73
N LEU A 121 5.93 -7.85 -9.83
CA LEU A 121 7.37 -7.96 -9.96
C LEU A 121 8.07 -7.82 -8.61
N LYS A 122 9.06 -8.68 -8.35
CA LYS A 122 9.93 -8.60 -7.16
C LYS A 122 11.39 -8.71 -7.56
N PRO A 123 12.34 -8.04 -6.87
CA PRO A 123 13.75 -8.38 -6.99
C PRO A 123 13.97 -9.82 -6.53
N CYS A 124 14.61 -10.64 -7.34
CA CYS A 124 14.93 -12.02 -7.03
C CYS A 124 16.36 -12.33 -7.45
N ASP A 125 17.07 -13.17 -6.69
CA ASP A 125 18.32 -13.75 -7.16
C ASP A 125 18.10 -14.45 -8.52
N ALA A 126 18.95 -14.16 -9.49
CA ALA A 126 18.69 -14.59 -10.88
C ALA A 126 18.76 -16.11 -11.06
N SER A 127 19.58 -16.83 -10.27
CA SER A 127 19.63 -18.29 -10.26
C SER A 127 18.39 -18.89 -9.60
N ILE A 128 17.92 -18.29 -8.51
CA ILE A 128 16.69 -18.70 -7.82
C ILE A 128 15.46 -18.45 -8.67
N ASN A 129 15.37 -17.29 -9.33
CA ASN A 129 14.30 -17.00 -10.29
C ASN A 129 14.24 -18.09 -11.38
N SER A 130 15.39 -18.51 -11.91
CA SER A 130 15.45 -19.61 -12.88
C SER A 130 15.03 -20.95 -12.28
N ALA A 131 15.39 -21.24 -11.03
CA ALA A 131 14.99 -22.45 -10.33
C ALA A 131 13.49 -22.50 -10.04
N ARG A 132 12.88 -21.35 -9.66
CA ARG A 132 11.44 -21.23 -9.50
C ARG A 132 10.74 -21.41 -10.85
N GLY A 133 11.18 -20.72 -11.90
CA GLY A 133 10.65 -20.85 -13.27
C GLY A 133 9.16 -20.54 -13.37
N TYR A 134 8.38 -21.53 -13.79
CA TYR A 134 6.91 -21.43 -13.93
C TYR A 134 6.12 -22.32 -12.94
N LYS A 135 6.76 -22.71 -11.83
CA LYS A 135 6.10 -23.55 -10.84
C LYS A 135 4.92 -22.83 -10.18
N ASP A 136 3.86 -23.59 -9.91
CA ASP A 136 2.78 -23.14 -9.04
C ASP A 136 3.27 -22.94 -7.60
N PHE A 137 2.43 -22.38 -6.76
CA PHE A 137 2.69 -22.24 -5.33
C PHE A 137 1.92 -23.30 -4.53
N ASP A 138 2.64 -24.13 -3.81
CA ASP A 138 2.09 -25.11 -2.86
C ASP A 138 3.19 -25.54 -1.88
N ASN A 139 2.77 -26.14 -0.76
CA ASN A 139 3.69 -26.63 0.26
C ASN A 139 4.44 -27.90 -0.18
N GLY A 140 5.66 -28.07 0.33
CA GLY A 140 6.44 -29.30 0.25
C GLY A 140 7.47 -29.34 -0.87
N GLY A 141 8.10 -30.50 -1.00
CA GLY A 141 9.18 -30.74 -1.93
C GLY A 141 10.55 -30.86 -1.26
N SER A 142 11.61 -30.71 -2.04
CA SER A 142 12.99 -30.74 -1.54
C SER A 142 13.48 -29.31 -1.32
N GLN A 143 14.27 -29.13 -0.26
CA GLN A 143 14.90 -27.85 0.07
C GLN A 143 15.76 -27.36 -1.11
N ASN A 144 15.65 -26.07 -1.42
CA ASN A 144 16.52 -25.44 -2.40
C ASN A 144 17.93 -25.20 -1.82
N ASN A 145 18.95 -25.41 -2.63
CA ASN A 145 20.34 -25.35 -2.14
C ASN A 145 20.84 -23.91 -1.90
N GLU A 146 20.29 -22.91 -2.58
CA GLU A 146 20.69 -21.50 -2.45
C GLU A 146 19.71 -20.71 -1.56
N ALA A 147 18.41 -20.88 -1.76
CA ALA A 147 17.35 -20.34 -0.91
C ALA A 147 16.92 -21.46 0.06
N THR A 148 17.67 -21.64 1.13
CA THR A 148 17.52 -22.80 2.06
C THR A 148 16.25 -22.76 2.90
N ASN A 149 15.52 -21.66 2.90
CA ASN A 149 14.17 -21.51 3.46
C ASN A 149 13.06 -21.87 2.46
N CYS A 150 13.39 -22.14 1.20
CA CYS A 150 12.46 -22.51 0.14
C CYS A 150 12.51 -24.01 -0.18
N TYR A 151 11.38 -24.54 -0.64
CA TYR A 151 11.26 -25.94 -1.06
C TYR A 151 10.61 -26.02 -2.45
N ALA A 152 10.89 -27.08 -3.19
CA ALA A 152 10.36 -27.26 -4.53
C ALA A 152 10.11 -28.73 -4.90
N THR A 153 9.05 -28.94 -5.62
CA THR A 153 8.84 -30.13 -6.44
C THR A 153 9.19 -29.84 -7.91
N ASN A 154 8.88 -30.74 -8.81
CA ASN A 154 9.00 -30.46 -10.25
C ASN A 154 8.03 -29.37 -10.72
N THR A 155 6.89 -29.19 -10.05
CA THR A 155 5.78 -28.33 -10.49
C THR A 155 5.37 -27.27 -9.49
N THR A 156 5.83 -27.34 -8.24
CA THR A 156 5.47 -26.39 -7.19
C THR A 156 6.69 -25.75 -6.54
N TRP A 157 6.49 -24.58 -5.97
CA TRP A 157 7.46 -23.81 -5.19
C TRP A 157 6.83 -23.39 -3.88
N GLU A 158 7.50 -23.66 -2.77
CA GLU A 158 7.18 -23.19 -1.44
C GLU A 158 8.23 -22.14 -1.03
N PRO A 159 7.89 -20.86 -0.89
CA PRO A 159 8.81 -19.83 -0.38
C PRO A 159 9.01 -19.95 1.13
N GLY A 160 9.97 -19.19 1.66
CA GLY A 160 10.18 -19.05 3.10
C GLY A 160 8.97 -18.47 3.81
N ASP A 161 8.82 -18.78 5.10
CA ASP A 161 7.63 -18.45 5.88
C ASP A 161 7.34 -16.93 5.93
N ASN A 162 8.38 -16.08 5.92
CA ASN A 162 8.24 -14.62 5.95
C ASN A 162 7.84 -13.96 4.62
N VAL A 163 7.66 -14.73 3.55
CA VAL A 163 7.24 -14.23 2.23
C VAL A 163 6.07 -15.03 1.64
N LYS A 164 5.53 -15.97 2.38
CA LYS A 164 4.36 -16.77 1.96
C LYS A 164 3.15 -15.88 1.75
N GLY A 165 2.86 -15.00 2.71
CA GLY A 165 1.78 -14.03 2.63
C GLY A 165 1.98 -13.02 1.51
N ASP A 166 3.21 -12.47 1.36
CA ASP A 166 3.56 -11.57 0.26
C ASP A 166 3.20 -12.17 -1.11
N VAL A 167 3.62 -13.43 -1.31
CA VAL A 167 3.36 -14.17 -2.55
C VAL A 167 1.86 -14.37 -2.75
N ALA A 168 1.13 -14.80 -1.71
CA ALA A 168 -0.30 -15.04 -1.79
C ALA A 168 -1.04 -13.74 -2.19
N ARG A 169 -0.75 -12.62 -1.55
CA ARG A 169 -1.38 -11.31 -1.82
C ARG A 169 -1.04 -10.77 -3.21
N ILE A 170 0.14 -11.08 -3.75
CA ILE A 170 0.49 -10.77 -5.14
C ILE A 170 -0.35 -11.61 -6.11
N ILE A 171 -0.52 -12.90 -5.85
CA ILE A 171 -1.32 -13.80 -6.70
C ILE A 171 -2.80 -13.38 -6.67
N PHE A 172 -3.36 -13.03 -5.50
CA PHE A 172 -4.72 -12.50 -5.37
C PHE A 172 -4.91 -11.22 -6.19
N TYR A 173 -3.96 -10.27 -6.07
CA TYR A 173 -3.97 -9.05 -6.87
C TYR A 173 -3.97 -9.32 -8.37
N MET A 174 -3.09 -10.20 -8.84
CA MET A 174 -2.99 -10.51 -10.27
C MET A 174 -4.27 -11.13 -10.83
N HIS A 175 -4.91 -12.02 -10.08
CA HIS A 175 -6.21 -12.58 -10.45
C HIS A 175 -7.28 -11.50 -10.55
N THR A 176 -7.45 -10.71 -9.50
CA THR A 176 -8.47 -9.65 -9.44
C THR A 176 -8.22 -8.54 -10.48
N ARG A 177 -6.94 -8.17 -10.72
CA ARG A 177 -6.60 -7.10 -11.67
C ARG A 177 -6.79 -7.52 -13.13
N TYR A 178 -6.48 -8.75 -13.50
CA TYR A 178 -6.41 -9.20 -14.89
C TYR A 178 -7.49 -10.24 -15.20
N SER A 179 -8.66 -9.78 -15.60
CA SER A 179 -9.87 -10.58 -15.86
C SER A 179 -10.21 -10.74 -17.36
N GLY A 180 -9.29 -10.42 -18.27
CA GLY A 180 -9.52 -10.48 -19.71
C GLY A 180 -9.82 -9.11 -20.34
N ASN A 181 -10.65 -9.07 -21.38
CA ASN A 181 -11.01 -7.84 -22.10
C ASN A 181 -9.85 -7.12 -22.81
N GLY A 182 -8.97 -7.90 -23.46
CA GLY A 182 -7.78 -7.37 -24.17
C GLY A 182 -6.50 -7.49 -23.34
N GLU A 183 -6.62 -7.90 -22.10
CA GLU A 183 -5.55 -8.26 -21.17
C GLU A 183 -5.55 -9.76 -20.88
N PRO A 184 -4.53 -10.32 -20.19
CA PRO A 184 -4.58 -11.70 -19.72
C PRO A 184 -5.82 -11.98 -18.87
N ASN A 185 -6.40 -13.16 -19.01
CA ASN A 185 -7.44 -13.65 -18.10
C ASN A 185 -6.79 -14.62 -17.11
N LEU A 186 -6.46 -14.15 -15.91
CA LEU A 186 -5.71 -14.87 -14.90
C LEU A 186 -6.65 -15.46 -13.85
N ASN A 187 -6.56 -16.78 -13.60
CA ASN A 187 -7.46 -17.47 -12.69
C ASN A 187 -6.70 -18.24 -11.62
N ILE A 188 -7.03 -18.01 -10.35
CA ILE A 188 -6.58 -18.86 -9.25
C ILE A 188 -7.45 -20.11 -9.19
N VAL A 189 -6.82 -21.28 -8.97
CA VAL A 189 -7.50 -22.58 -8.87
C VAL A 189 -6.98 -23.34 -7.67
N ASP A 190 -7.77 -24.31 -7.18
CA ASP A 190 -7.38 -25.11 -6.00
C ASP A 190 -6.76 -26.47 -6.38
N PHE A 191 -5.92 -26.46 -7.40
CA PHE A 191 -5.14 -27.64 -7.81
C PHE A 191 -3.79 -27.23 -8.44
N THR A 192 -2.85 -28.16 -8.51
CA THR A 192 -1.56 -28.08 -9.22
C THR A 192 -1.30 -29.40 -9.94
N PRO A 193 -0.53 -29.45 -11.07
CA PRO A 193 0.04 -28.32 -11.80
C PRO A 193 -0.97 -27.61 -12.70
N THR A 194 -0.77 -26.31 -12.94
CA THR A 194 -1.64 -25.50 -13.80
C THR A 194 -1.01 -25.14 -15.16
N PHE A 195 0.32 -25.13 -15.25
CA PHE A 195 1.02 -24.86 -16.51
C PHE A 195 0.62 -25.85 -17.63
N PRO A 196 0.33 -25.39 -18.86
CA PRO A 196 0.59 -24.06 -19.42
C PRO A 196 -0.61 -23.08 -19.41
N ASN A 197 -1.66 -23.36 -18.65
CA ASN A 197 -2.86 -22.54 -18.63
C ASN A 197 -2.62 -21.18 -17.95
N SER A 198 -3.51 -20.20 -18.22
CA SER A 198 -3.53 -18.90 -17.52
C SER A 198 -4.13 -19.03 -16.11
N GLN A 199 -3.61 -19.98 -15.36
CA GLN A 199 -4.07 -20.37 -14.03
C GLN A 199 -2.86 -20.40 -13.07
N MET A 200 -3.12 -20.24 -11.78
CA MET A 200 -2.12 -20.38 -10.72
C MET A 200 -2.76 -21.13 -9.55
N GLY A 201 -2.08 -22.18 -9.07
CA GLY A 201 -2.47 -22.91 -7.87
C GLY A 201 -1.52 -22.57 -6.73
N LYS A 202 -1.90 -22.88 -5.51
CA LYS A 202 -3.14 -23.53 -5.08
C LYS A 202 -3.91 -22.62 -4.15
N LEU A 203 -5.17 -22.34 -4.43
CA LEU A 203 -5.96 -21.35 -3.68
C LEU A 203 -5.98 -21.63 -2.18
N SER A 204 -6.28 -22.86 -1.76
CA SER A 204 -6.34 -23.22 -0.33
C SER A 204 -5.00 -23.01 0.39
N THR A 205 -3.89 -23.26 -0.30
CA THR A 205 -2.54 -23.01 0.22
C THR A 205 -2.27 -21.51 0.32
N LEU A 206 -2.63 -20.73 -0.70
CA LEU A 206 -2.44 -19.28 -0.72
C LEU A 206 -3.28 -18.58 0.38
N LEU A 207 -4.51 -19.02 0.62
CA LEU A 207 -5.33 -18.51 1.73
C LEU A 207 -4.68 -18.80 3.08
N ALA A 208 -4.20 -20.03 3.29
CA ALA A 208 -3.48 -20.38 4.52
C ALA A 208 -2.17 -19.59 4.70
N TRP A 209 -1.46 -19.29 3.62
CA TRP A 209 -0.24 -18.48 3.67
C TRP A 209 -0.52 -17.00 3.99
N ASN A 210 -1.63 -16.45 3.48
CA ASN A 210 -2.06 -15.10 3.81
C ASN A 210 -2.34 -14.92 5.32
N GLU A 211 -2.84 -15.96 5.98
CA GLU A 211 -3.06 -15.96 7.44
C GLU A 211 -1.76 -16.23 8.22
N LEU A 212 -0.90 -17.13 7.70
CA LEU A 212 0.35 -17.54 8.36
C LEU A 212 1.36 -16.39 8.42
N ASP A 213 1.44 -15.58 7.37
CA ASP A 213 2.37 -14.48 7.18
C ASP A 213 1.62 -13.17 7.00
N PRO A 214 1.24 -12.51 8.11
CA PRO A 214 0.51 -11.26 8.09
C PRO A 214 1.32 -10.12 7.46
N VAL A 215 0.60 -9.17 6.85
CA VAL A 215 1.21 -8.00 6.19
C VAL A 215 2.13 -7.24 7.14
N ASP A 216 3.38 -7.09 6.76
CA ASP A 216 4.40 -6.40 7.53
C ASP A 216 4.61 -4.94 7.07
N ALA A 217 5.53 -4.24 7.73
CA ALA A 217 5.86 -2.84 7.43
C ALA A 217 6.56 -2.68 6.07
N PHE A 218 7.33 -3.68 5.63
CA PHE A 218 8.01 -3.65 4.34
C PHE A 218 7.01 -3.74 3.19
N GLU A 219 6.07 -4.67 3.29
CA GLU A 219 5.03 -4.89 2.29
C GLU A 219 4.09 -3.67 2.18
N ARG A 220 3.71 -3.03 3.31
CA ARG A 220 2.92 -1.79 3.31
C ARG A 220 3.64 -0.65 2.63
N ARG A 221 4.89 -0.42 3.02
CA ARG A 221 5.72 0.60 2.38
C ARG A 221 5.86 0.34 0.89
N ARG A 222 6.03 -0.93 0.49
CA ARG A 222 6.09 -1.33 -0.91
C ARG A 222 4.81 -0.95 -1.65
N ASN A 223 3.65 -1.23 -1.08
CA ASN A 223 2.35 -0.88 -1.65
C ASN A 223 2.20 0.64 -1.81
N ASP A 224 2.62 1.44 -0.80
CA ASP A 224 2.63 2.91 -0.86
C ASP A 224 3.53 3.44 -1.99
N VAL A 225 4.74 2.90 -2.13
CA VAL A 225 5.69 3.31 -3.17
C VAL A 225 5.15 2.97 -4.57
N ILE A 226 4.61 1.77 -4.78
CA ILE A 226 4.04 1.38 -6.07
C ILE A 226 2.83 2.25 -6.40
N TYR A 227 1.97 2.56 -5.43
CA TYR A 227 0.87 3.51 -5.62
C TYR A 227 1.34 4.86 -6.14
N GLY A 228 2.45 5.40 -5.60
CA GLY A 228 3.05 6.64 -6.09
C GLY A 228 3.51 6.57 -7.56
N TRP A 229 3.78 5.39 -8.09
CA TRP A 229 4.15 5.16 -9.48
C TRP A 229 2.94 4.81 -10.36
N GLN A 230 2.14 3.82 -9.95
CA GLN A 230 1.10 3.20 -10.77
C GLN A 230 -0.32 3.76 -10.54
N ASN A 231 -0.54 4.52 -9.47
CA ASN A 231 -1.85 5.06 -9.05
C ASN A 231 -2.89 3.98 -8.70
N ASN A 232 -2.46 2.74 -8.49
CA ASN A 232 -3.29 1.69 -7.91
C ASN A 232 -2.56 0.98 -6.78
N ARG A 233 -3.33 0.37 -5.90
CA ARG A 233 -2.83 -0.36 -4.73
C ARG A 233 -3.12 -1.85 -4.87
N ASN A 234 -2.35 -2.67 -4.18
CA ASN A 234 -2.75 -4.05 -3.93
C ASN A 234 -3.73 -4.05 -2.74
N PRO A 235 -5.03 -4.30 -2.96
CA PRO A 235 -6.03 -4.26 -1.90
C PRO A 235 -5.82 -5.35 -0.84
N PHE A 236 -5.20 -6.47 -1.19
CA PHE A 236 -4.93 -7.55 -0.26
C PHE A 236 -3.74 -7.27 0.68
N VAL A 237 -2.95 -6.24 0.40
CA VAL A 237 -1.96 -5.69 1.34
C VAL A 237 -2.63 -4.71 2.30
N ASP A 238 -3.56 -3.90 1.81
CA ASP A 238 -4.28 -2.94 2.64
C ASP A 238 -5.29 -3.64 3.57
N TYR A 239 -5.99 -4.66 3.05
CA TYR A 239 -7.06 -5.42 3.70
C TYR A 239 -6.90 -6.92 3.40
N PRO A 240 -5.97 -7.63 4.07
CA PRO A 240 -5.69 -9.05 3.78
C PRO A 240 -6.90 -9.98 3.96
N GLU A 241 -7.87 -9.58 4.80
CA GLU A 241 -9.13 -10.30 4.99
C GLU A 241 -10.04 -10.32 3.76
N LEU A 242 -9.82 -9.44 2.78
CA LEU A 242 -10.56 -9.46 1.51
C LEU A 242 -10.41 -10.80 0.79
N ALA A 243 -9.26 -11.47 0.91
CA ALA A 243 -9.05 -12.78 0.32
C ALA A 243 -10.06 -13.81 0.85
N ASN A 244 -10.28 -13.86 2.15
CA ASN A 244 -11.26 -14.73 2.76
C ASN A 244 -12.71 -14.31 2.46
N ARG A 245 -12.98 -13.01 2.32
CA ARG A 245 -14.31 -12.52 1.94
C ARG A 245 -14.68 -12.86 0.50
N ILE A 246 -13.70 -13.05 -0.39
CA ILE A 246 -13.92 -13.44 -1.79
C ILE A 246 -13.96 -14.97 -1.92
N TRP A 247 -12.94 -15.67 -1.43
CA TRP A 247 -12.71 -17.09 -1.70
C TRP A 247 -12.81 -18.00 -0.49
N GLY A 248 -12.84 -17.45 0.72
CA GLY A 248 -12.92 -18.23 1.95
C GLY A 248 -14.34 -18.69 2.25
N GLU A 249 -14.45 -19.77 3.03
CA GLU A 249 -15.73 -20.09 3.67
C GLU A 249 -16.01 -19.07 4.76
N ALA A 250 -17.24 -18.56 4.85
CA ALA A 250 -17.65 -17.64 5.91
C ALA A 250 -17.42 -18.26 7.29
N GLN A 251 -16.38 -17.84 8.00
CA GLN A 251 -16.06 -18.33 9.33
C GLN A 251 -17.02 -17.71 10.36
N PRO A 252 -17.84 -18.49 11.06
CA PRO A 252 -18.84 -17.96 11.98
C PRO A 252 -18.27 -17.27 13.22
N ASN A 253 -16.96 -17.26 13.41
CA ASN A 253 -16.27 -16.74 14.62
C ASN A 253 -15.11 -15.78 14.30
N SER A 254 -15.02 -15.23 13.08
CA SER A 254 -13.94 -14.27 12.75
C SER A 254 -14.21 -12.88 13.32
N VAL A 255 -13.15 -12.19 13.71
CA VAL A 255 -13.17 -10.75 13.97
C VAL A 255 -13.08 -10.03 12.63
N GLN A 256 -14.04 -9.16 12.30
CA GLN A 256 -14.08 -8.47 11.01
C GLN A 256 -14.31 -6.97 11.23
N PHE A 257 -13.45 -6.14 10.62
CA PHE A 257 -13.69 -4.72 10.51
C PHE A 257 -14.78 -4.46 9.46
N VAL A 258 -15.91 -3.87 9.88
CA VAL A 258 -17.04 -3.53 9.01
C VAL A 258 -16.82 -2.17 8.39
N ASP A 259 -16.38 -1.20 9.22
CA ASP A 259 -16.04 0.16 8.81
C ASP A 259 -14.93 0.72 9.70
N VAL A 260 -14.03 1.49 9.12
CA VAL A 260 -13.04 2.28 9.86
C VAL A 260 -12.97 3.66 9.24
N ASN A 261 -13.21 4.68 10.04
CA ASN A 261 -13.22 6.05 9.57
C ASN A 261 -12.47 7.01 10.50
N LEU A 262 -12.05 8.13 9.94
CA LEU A 262 -11.42 9.23 10.62
C LEU A 262 -12.45 10.34 10.87
N ALA A 263 -12.54 10.84 12.11
CA ALA A 263 -13.48 11.90 12.43
C ALA A 263 -13.20 13.23 11.71
N ASN A 264 -11.92 13.46 11.33
CA ASN A 264 -11.51 14.61 10.52
C ASN A 264 -10.72 14.10 9.30
N ALA A 265 -11.25 14.32 8.09
CA ALA A 265 -10.61 13.89 6.86
C ALA A 265 -9.32 14.66 6.52
N ALA A 266 -9.10 15.83 7.10
CA ALA A 266 -7.93 16.67 6.85
C ALA A 266 -7.49 17.38 8.14
N PRO A 267 -6.98 16.64 9.16
CA PRO A 267 -6.54 17.24 10.41
C PRO A 267 -5.33 18.13 10.20
N ASN A 268 -5.26 19.22 10.94
CA ASN A 268 -4.08 20.08 10.99
C ASN A 268 -3.24 19.81 12.26
N GLU A 269 -2.11 20.49 12.40
CA GLU A 269 -1.16 20.31 13.49
C GLU A 269 -1.70 20.64 14.89
N THR A 270 -2.90 21.18 15.00
CA THR A 270 -3.57 21.47 16.29
C THR A 270 -4.70 20.49 16.58
N ASP A 271 -5.10 19.67 15.63
CA ASP A 271 -6.24 18.78 15.75
C ASP A 271 -5.84 17.42 16.35
N THR A 272 -6.64 16.97 17.31
CA THR A 272 -6.65 15.56 17.72
C THR A 272 -7.46 14.76 16.72
N GLN A 273 -6.91 13.67 16.20
CA GLN A 273 -7.60 12.80 15.25
C GLN A 273 -8.27 11.64 15.96
N THR A 274 -9.58 11.52 15.87
CA THR A 274 -10.29 10.33 16.35
C THR A 274 -10.42 9.30 15.24
N VAL A 275 -10.01 8.07 15.56
CA VAL A 275 -10.19 6.89 14.72
C VAL A 275 -11.36 6.10 15.25
N ASN A 276 -12.34 5.80 14.41
CA ASN A 276 -13.51 5.00 14.72
C ASN A 276 -13.49 3.69 13.96
N ALA A 277 -13.91 2.60 14.59
CA ALA A 277 -14.00 1.28 13.96
C ALA A 277 -15.31 0.58 14.38
N GLU A 278 -16.06 0.08 13.40
CA GLU A 278 -17.14 -0.85 13.60
C GLU A 278 -16.61 -2.27 13.38
N ILE A 279 -16.76 -3.17 14.37
CA ILE A 279 -16.17 -4.50 14.34
C ILE A 279 -17.24 -5.55 14.61
N MET A 280 -17.38 -6.52 13.71
CA MET A 280 -18.19 -7.72 13.89
C MET A 280 -17.32 -8.87 14.43
N TYR A 281 -17.83 -9.58 15.43
CA TYR A 281 -17.18 -10.73 16.05
C TYR A 281 -18.19 -11.71 16.67
N GLY A 282 -17.77 -12.96 16.89
CA GLY A 282 -18.60 -13.98 17.50
C GLY A 282 -18.89 -13.69 18.99
N THR A 283 -20.11 -13.82 19.40
CA THR A 283 -20.78 -13.15 20.54
C THR A 283 -20.48 -13.63 21.94
N SER A 284 -19.52 -14.51 22.20
CA SER A 284 -19.30 -15.05 23.55
C SER A 284 -17.95 -14.71 24.20
N ILE A 285 -17.15 -13.88 23.56
CA ILE A 285 -15.79 -13.53 24.00
C ILE A 285 -15.67 -12.01 24.02
N GLU A 286 -15.04 -11.47 25.07
CA GLU A 286 -14.73 -10.05 25.15
C GLU A 286 -13.73 -9.67 24.06
N LEU A 287 -14.03 -8.61 23.32
CA LEU A 287 -13.17 -8.08 22.27
C LEU A 287 -12.21 -7.06 22.87
N ASP A 288 -10.93 -7.27 22.65
CA ASP A 288 -9.86 -6.33 22.99
C ASP A 288 -9.44 -5.59 21.73
N VAL A 289 -9.44 -4.24 21.75
CA VAL A 289 -9.14 -3.44 20.54
C VAL A 289 -8.14 -2.34 20.87
N VAL A 290 -6.98 -2.42 20.23
CA VAL A 290 -5.84 -1.52 20.46
C VAL A 290 -5.52 -0.74 19.19
N LEU A 291 -5.34 0.58 19.33
CA LEU A 291 -4.84 1.46 18.27
C LEU A 291 -3.38 1.78 18.53
N THR A 292 -2.51 1.52 17.55
CA THR A 292 -1.12 1.95 17.56
C THR A 292 -0.84 2.92 16.41
N TRP A 293 0.09 3.87 16.60
CA TRP A 293 0.43 4.83 15.53
C TRP A 293 1.88 5.33 15.58
N GLY A 294 2.31 5.89 14.47
CA GLY A 294 3.64 6.50 14.29
C GLY A 294 3.75 7.17 12.91
N THR A 295 4.92 7.60 12.53
CA THR A 295 5.19 8.21 11.22
C THR A 295 5.84 7.23 10.21
N SER A 296 5.96 5.98 10.58
CA SER A 296 6.52 4.93 9.74
C SER A 296 5.90 3.58 10.11
N TRP A 297 5.62 2.74 9.12
CA TRP A 297 5.16 1.36 9.33
C TRP A 297 6.14 0.50 10.15
N TYR A 298 7.43 0.86 10.18
CA TYR A 298 8.45 0.20 11.01
C TYR A 298 8.46 0.66 12.47
N ASN A 299 7.67 1.69 12.81
CA ASN A 299 7.76 2.35 14.12
C ASN A 299 6.41 2.92 14.56
N LEU A 300 5.48 2.03 14.94
CA LEU A 300 4.19 2.37 15.54
C LEU A 300 4.30 2.31 17.08
N ASN A 301 5.12 3.20 17.66
CA ASN A 301 5.52 3.13 19.07
C ASN A 301 4.50 3.71 20.07
N ASN A 302 3.47 4.35 19.57
CA ASN A 302 2.41 4.89 20.41
C ASN A 302 1.25 3.92 20.41
N GLU A 303 0.58 3.78 21.57
CA GLU A 303 -0.50 2.83 21.77
C GLU A 303 -1.60 3.42 22.63
N VAL A 304 -2.85 3.09 22.34
CA VAL A 304 -4.01 3.41 23.17
C VAL A 304 -5.08 2.34 23.02
N GLN A 305 -5.70 1.98 24.16
CA GLN A 305 -6.87 1.11 24.18
C GLN A 305 -8.07 1.84 23.58
N MET A 306 -8.76 1.22 22.62
CA MET A 306 -10.00 1.77 22.08
C MET A 306 -11.17 1.52 23.03
N THR A 307 -12.10 2.46 23.09
CA THR A 307 -13.32 2.35 23.92
C THR A 307 -14.52 2.06 23.05
N ASN A 308 -15.41 1.19 23.52
CA ASN A 308 -16.63 0.80 22.82
C ASN A 308 -17.85 1.53 23.35
N VAL A 309 -18.62 2.13 22.45
CA VAL A 309 -19.96 2.66 22.72
C VAL A 309 -20.88 2.24 21.58
N ASP A 310 -21.89 1.44 21.87
CA ASP A 310 -22.90 0.97 20.90
C ASP A 310 -22.27 0.30 19.63
N ASN A 311 -21.29 -0.58 19.83
CA ASN A 311 -20.50 -1.26 18.79
C ASN A 311 -19.54 -0.37 17.98
N LEU A 312 -19.43 0.90 18.31
CA LEU A 312 -18.43 1.78 17.74
C LEU A 312 -17.22 1.86 18.67
N TRP A 313 -16.10 1.35 18.22
CA TRP A 313 -14.81 1.45 18.88
C TRP A 313 -14.14 2.76 18.50
N SER A 314 -13.66 3.53 19.46
CA SER A 314 -13.07 4.83 19.23
C SER A 314 -11.81 5.05 20.06
N ALA A 315 -10.81 5.66 19.47
CA ALA A 315 -9.64 6.19 20.17
C ALA A 315 -9.11 7.45 19.47
N SER A 316 -8.32 8.23 20.20
CA SER A 316 -7.79 9.51 19.70
C SER A 316 -6.27 9.47 19.58
N ILE A 317 -5.77 9.85 18.42
CA ILE A 317 -4.36 10.16 18.16
C ILE A 317 -4.16 11.64 18.48
N PRO A 318 -3.25 12.02 19.38
CA PRO A 318 -2.96 13.42 19.68
C PRO A 318 -2.50 14.18 18.43
N ALA A 319 -2.61 15.50 18.46
CA ALA A 319 -2.13 16.39 17.41
C ALA A 319 -0.68 16.05 16.99
N GLN A 320 -0.42 16.01 15.70
CA GLN A 320 0.86 15.67 15.12
C GLN A 320 1.42 16.88 14.34
N VAL A 321 2.71 16.89 14.01
CA VAL A 321 3.34 18.01 13.29
C VAL A 321 2.80 18.13 11.87
N ALA A 322 2.68 19.35 11.37
CA ALA A 322 2.25 19.60 9.98
C ALA A 322 3.17 18.88 8.97
N GLY A 323 2.57 18.28 7.96
CA GLY A 323 3.26 17.48 6.95
C GLY A 323 3.61 16.06 7.41
N ALA A 324 3.22 15.66 8.62
CA ALA A 324 3.39 14.27 9.05
C ALA A 324 2.41 13.36 8.31
N ASP A 325 2.90 12.27 7.75
CA ASP A 325 2.11 11.13 7.27
C ASP A 325 2.01 10.13 8.42
N VAL A 326 0.88 10.17 9.13
CA VAL A 326 0.63 9.34 10.32
C VAL A 326 0.11 7.99 9.88
N LYS A 327 0.83 6.95 10.21
CA LYS A 327 0.44 5.54 10.04
C LYS A 327 -0.21 5.04 11.32
N TYR A 328 -1.29 4.26 11.19
CA TYR A 328 -1.91 3.64 12.34
C TYR A 328 -2.36 2.21 12.06
N LYS A 329 -2.37 1.40 13.10
CA LYS A 329 -2.85 0.02 13.09
C LYS A 329 -3.88 -0.15 14.20
N ILE A 330 -5.01 -0.76 13.90
CA ILE A 330 -5.97 -1.26 14.90
C ILE A 330 -5.81 -2.77 14.95
N VAL A 331 -5.59 -3.32 16.13
CA VAL A 331 -5.63 -4.76 16.39
C VAL A 331 -6.89 -5.07 17.18
N ALA A 332 -7.70 -5.98 16.68
CA ALA A 332 -8.91 -6.45 17.35
C ALA A 332 -8.77 -7.94 17.66
N GLN A 333 -8.79 -8.31 18.93
CA GLN A 333 -8.59 -9.68 19.39
C GLN A 333 -9.80 -10.18 20.19
N ALA A 334 -10.34 -11.35 19.81
CA ALA A 334 -11.40 -12.06 20.51
C ALA A 334 -10.95 -13.51 20.80
N GLY A 335 -10.38 -13.74 21.97
CA GLY A 335 -9.80 -15.03 22.34
C GLY A 335 -8.58 -15.39 21.46
N SER A 336 -8.69 -16.43 20.65
CA SER A 336 -7.64 -16.84 19.70
C SER A 336 -7.79 -16.20 18.31
N TYR A 337 -8.83 -15.44 18.07
CA TYR A 337 -9.08 -14.77 16.80
C TYR A 337 -8.56 -13.34 16.87
N GLU A 338 -7.70 -12.98 15.94
CA GLU A 338 -7.14 -11.64 15.80
C GLU A 338 -7.35 -11.16 14.37
N ASN A 339 -7.68 -9.89 14.21
CA ASN A 339 -7.62 -9.20 12.93
C ASN A 339 -7.02 -7.80 13.11
N SER A 340 -6.42 -7.27 12.05
CA SER A 340 -5.75 -5.98 12.08
C SER A 340 -6.21 -5.11 10.91
N PHE A 341 -6.53 -3.87 11.21
CA PHE A 341 -6.77 -2.82 10.23
C PHE A 341 -5.58 -1.86 10.20
N TYR A 342 -5.23 -1.36 9.03
CA TYR A 342 -4.14 -0.41 8.84
C TYR A 342 -4.61 0.78 8.04
N GLY A 343 -4.29 1.97 8.49
CA GLY A 343 -4.64 3.20 7.80
C GLY A 343 -3.59 4.28 8.02
N ASN A 344 -3.74 5.37 7.28
CA ASN A 344 -2.90 6.54 7.46
C ASN A 344 -3.67 7.81 7.14
N TYR A 345 -3.12 8.95 7.56
CA TYR A 345 -3.61 10.27 7.19
C TYR A 345 -2.45 11.27 7.18
N GLU A 346 -2.60 12.30 6.37
CA GLU A 346 -1.63 13.40 6.32
C GLU A 346 -2.11 14.57 7.20
N VAL A 347 -1.19 15.14 7.97
CA VAL A 347 -1.45 16.31 8.80
C VAL A 347 -1.21 17.57 7.97
N THR A 348 -2.28 18.30 7.70
CA THR A 348 -2.20 19.53 6.93
C THR A 348 -1.56 20.66 7.76
N LEU A 349 -0.97 21.62 7.10
CA LEU A 349 -0.56 22.85 7.76
C LEU A 349 -1.84 23.69 7.99
N ASN A 350 -2.08 24.09 9.23
CA ASN A 350 -3.08 25.13 9.49
C ASN A 350 -2.50 26.47 8.94
N PRO A 351 -2.96 26.93 7.80
CA PRO A 351 -2.43 28.15 7.21
C PRO A 351 -2.73 29.38 8.07
N PHE A 352 -3.47 29.18 9.16
CA PHE A 352 -4.06 30.27 9.90
C PHE A 352 -3.73 30.21 11.40
N GLN A 353 -2.56 30.73 11.76
CA GLN A 353 -2.13 30.97 13.17
C GLN A 353 -2.19 32.47 13.52
N GLY A 354 -3.21 33.19 13.10
CA GLY A 354 -3.28 34.62 13.41
C GLY A 354 -4.50 35.33 12.84
N GLN A 355 -4.63 36.59 13.21
CA GLN A 355 -5.68 37.46 12.70
C GLN A 355 -5.52 37.67 11.19
N ILE A 356 -6.55 37.38 10.37
CA ILE A 356 -6.56 37.76 8.95
C ILE A 356 -6.46 39.27 8.85
N THR A 357 -5.44 39.76 8.14
CA THR A 357 -5.27 41.16 7.81
C THR A 357 -5.81 41.38 6.40
N SER A 358 -6.76 42.28 6.22
CA SER A 358 -7.33 42.54 4.89
C SER A 358 -6.24 43.02 3.93
N ILE A 359 -6.35 42.68 2.65
CA ILE A 359 -5.44 43.10 1.58
C ILE A 359 -5.33 44.63 1.60
N GLN A 360 -6.47 45.31 1.77
CA GLN A 360 -6.50 46.79 1.85
C GLN A 360 -5.67 47.32 3.03
N SER A 361 -5.74 46.71 4.20
CA SER A 361 -4.95 47.08 5.36
C SER A 361 -3.44 46.85 5.13
N ILE A 362 -3.08 45.73 4.48
CA ILE A 362 -1.69 45.40 4.14
C ILE A 362 -1.12 46.41 3.14
N GLN A 363 -1.91 46.83 2.17
CA GLN A 363 -1.50 47.81 1.17
C GLN A 363 -1.34 49.19 1.78
N GLY A 364 -2.25 49.58 2.68
CA GLY A 364 -2.31 50.93 3.25
C GLY A 364 -2.64 52.00 2.23
N THR A 365 -2.56 53.25 2.62
CA THR A 365 -2.88 54.43 1.80
C THR A 365 -1.63 55.23 1.39
N THR A 366 -0.45 54.75 1.71
CA THR A 366 0.83 55.37 1.43
C THR A 366 1.71 54.52 0.51
N ASN A 367 2.82 55.07 0.03
CA ASN A 367 3.76 54.31 -0.81
C ASN A 367 4.41 53.12 -0.11
N ASP A 368 4.31 53.06 1.22
CA ASP A 368 4.80 51.96 2.03
C ASP A 368 3.69 51.29 2.81
N SER A 369 3.69 49.93 2.84
CA SER A 369 2.77 49.18 3.64
C SER A 369 2.94 49.45 5.13
N PRO A 370 1.90 49.65 5.92
CA PRO A 370 2.01 49.77 7.38
C PRO A 370 2.55 48.49 8.05
N PHE A 371 2.54 47.37 7.32
CA PHE A 371 3.08 46.09 7.75
C PHE A 371 4.45 45.74 7.13
N ALA A 372 5.16 46.74 6.59
CA ALA A 372 6.49 46.49 6.00
C ALA A 372 7.45 45.87 7.02
N GLY A 373 8.04 44.71 6.66
CA GLY A 373 8.93 43.94 7.54
C GLY A 373 8.21 43.02 8.56
N GLN A 374 6.87 42.99 8.58
CA GLN A 374 6.10 42.09 9.42
C GLN A 374 5.56 40.91 8.59
N THR A 375 5.35 39.75 9.25
CA THR A 375 4.59 38.63 8.69
C THR A 375 3.14 38.85 9.02
N VAL A 376 2.27 38.78 7.99
CA VAL A 376 0.82 38.91 8.12
C VAL A 376 0.13 37.83 7.29
N SER A 377 -1.01 37.33 7.77
CA SER A 377 -1.85 36.41 7.04
C SER A 377 -3.00 37.15 6.38
N THR A 378 -3.29 36.79 5.14
CA THR A 378 -4.41 37.32 4.39
C THR A 378 -5.08 36.25 3.53
N THR A 379 -6.32 36.47 3.15
CA THR A 379 -7.07 35.60 2.21
C THR A 379 -7.49 36.41 0.99
N GLY A 380 -7.66 35.74 -0.14
CA GLY A 380 -8.14 36.37 -1.37
C GLY A 380 -8.05 35.42 -2.56
N ILE A 381 -8.61 35.83 -3.68
CA ILE A 381 -8.59 35.10 -4.94
C ILE A 381 -7.34 35.51 -5.73
N VAL A 382 -6.55 34.53 -6.18
CA VAL A 382 -5.45 34.80 -7.11
C VAL A 382 -6.03 35.12 -8.47
N THR A 383 -5.90 36.36 -8.91
CA THR A 383 -6.48 36.88 -10.16
C THR A 383 -5.49 36.90 -11.33
N GLY A 384 -4.22 36.67 -11.08
CA GLY A 384 -3.20 36.60 -12.11
C GLY A 384 -1.83 36.22 -11.55
N THR A 385 -0.98 35.63 -12.41
CA THR A 385 0.40 35.31 -12.09
C THR A 385 1.36 35.95 -13.09
N PHE A 386 2.53 36.38 -12.63
CA PHE A 386 3.58 36.95 -13.49
C PHE A 386 4.97 36.53 -12.95
N GLY A 387 5.64 35.64 -13.66
CA GLY A 387 6.87 35.03 -13.19
C GLY A 387 6.70 34.38 -11.82
N ASN A 388 7.49 34.77 -10.83
CA ASN A 388 7.41 34.29 -9.45
C ASN A 388 6.48 35.15 -8.55
N SER A 389 5.58 35.93 -9.16
CA SER A 389 4.66 36.80 -8.46
C SER A 389 3.22 36.48 -8.82
N PHE A 390 2.30 36.83 -7.95
CA PHE A 390 0.87 36.72 -8.22
C PHE A 390 0.11 37.95 -7.72
N TYR A 391 -1.06 38.17 -8.27
CA TYR A 391 -2.03 39.16 -7.82
C TYR A 391 -3.13 38.47 -7.04
N ILE A 392 -3.46 39.05 -5.86
CA ILE A 392 -4.53 38.57 -5.00
C ILE A 392 -5.53 39.69 -4.75
N GLN A 393 -6.80 39.36 -4.81
CA GLN A 393 -7.92 40.25 -4.52
C GLN A 393 -8.86 39.63 -3.49
N ASN A 394 -9.61 40.47 -2.80
CA ASN A 394 -10.69 40.04 -1.89
C ASN A 394 -11.85 39.43 -2.67
#